data_1129822682d4d43d1e431ac6d1e49b0d
#
_entry.id   1129822682d4d43d1e431ac6d1e49b0d
#
_cell.length_a   1.000
_cell.length_b   1.000
_cell.length_c   1.000
_cell.angle_alpha   90.00
_cell.angle_beta   90.00
_cell.angle_gamma   90.00
#
_symmetry.space_group_name_H-M   'P 1'
#
loop_
_entity.id
_entity.type
_entity.pdbx_description
1 polymer ?
#
loop_
_entity_poly.entity_id
_entity_poly.type
_entity_poly.pdbx_seq_one_letter_code
_entity_poly.pdbx_strand_id
1 'polypeptide(L)'
;MLFRSPIAPAFLLVGLFGLSTILWGTLTCTWFGLSPQQLPQWLQALSIPVISNVYADTLWVLPWTPAGVGLTTAQNLQIFCFTLALIQLTVAHIKGALRNRKSLKMLGDIGSILQLLGIYYIVLSLVVNAQVFSFGLVISGIPVGTVAIALIGIGFVMSFVFANYEGSVIKSILSSLVNIVSVLLGVVNVFSDIVSYIRLWAVGLAGAAISATVNELASPMLGNFMFMIFAIVLLVFGHGLNMILNVLSVIVHGIRLNTLEFSSHLDMSWSGHKFEPFKE
;
A
#
# COMPACT_ATOMS: atom_id res chain seq x y z
N MET A 1 -15.61 -31.90 -8.53
CA MET A 1 -14.35 -32.65 -8.66
C MET A 1 -13.13 -31.81 -9.12
N LEU A 2 -13.31 -30.61 -9.67
CA LEU A 2 -12.24 -29.72 -10.14
C LEU A 2 -11.35 -29.11 -9.02
N PHE A 3 -11.77 -29.10 -7.78
CA PHE A 3 -11.06 -28.49 -6.65
C PHE A 3 -10.08 -29.40 -5.90
N ARG A 4 -9.89 -30.63 -6.35
CA ARG A 4 -9.00 -31.60 -5.67
C ARG A 4 -7.66 -31.87 -6.37
N SER A 5 -7.39 -31.25 -7.53
CA SER A 5 -6.08 -31.38 -8.17
C SER A 5 -5.10 -30.34 -7.60
N PRO A 6 -3.82 -30.68 -7.38
CA PRO A 6 -2.80 -29.73 -6.87
C PRO A 6 -2.57 -28.55 -7.80
N ILE A 7 -3.01 -28.61 -9.04
CA ILE A 7 -2.91 -27.57 -10.06
C ILE A 7 -4.05 -26.55 -9.98
N ALA A 8 -5.22 -26.94 -9.42
CA ALA A 8 -6.39 -26.07 -9.34
C ALA A 8 -6.16 -24.75 -8.55
N PRO A 9 -5.46 -24.72 -7.40
CA PRO A 9 -5.21 -23.46 -6.69
C PRO A 9 -4.29 -22.50 -7.45
N ALA A 10 -3.34 -23.00 -8.24
CA ALA A 10 -2.48 -22.15 -9.07
C ALA A 10 -3.25 -21.48 -10.21
N PHE A 11 -4.13 -22.21 -10.91
CA PHE A 11 -5.00 -21.63 -11.93
C PHE A 11 -5.99 -20.64 -11.35
N LEU A 12 -6.54 -20.89 -10.16
CA LEU A 12 -7.42 -19.96 -9.47
C LEU A 12 -6.68 -18.66 -9.13
N LEU A 13 -5.45 -18.75 -8.65
CA LEU A 13 -4.61 -17.58 -8.34
C LEU A 13 -4.34 -16.74 -9.58
N VAL A 14 -3.94 -17.36 -10.69
CA VAL A 14 -3.70 -16.67 -11.96
C VAL A 14 -4.98 -16.03 -12.49
N GLY A 15 -6.13 -16.74 -12.37
CA GLY A 15 -7.44 -16.22 -12.73
C GLY A 15 -7.83 -14.98 -11.90
N LEU A 16 -7.57 -15.00 -10.59
CA LEU A 16 -7.80 -13.86 -9.71
C LEU A 16 -6.90 -12.68 -10.05
N PHE A 17 -5.64 -12.91 -10.40
CA PHE A 17 -4.75 -11.85 -10.87
C PHE A 17 -5.26 -11.24 -12.17
N GLY A 18 -5.68 -12.05 -13.14
CA GLY A 18 -6.26 -11.56 -14.38
C GLY A 18 -7.52 -10.73 -14.16
N LEU A 19 -8.44 -11.21 -13.32
CA LEU A 19 -9.66 -10.46 -12.96
C LEU A 19 -9.34 -9.15 -12.27
N SER A 20 -8.43 -9.17 -11.29
CA SER A 20 -7.98 -7.97 -10.57
C SER A 20 -7.33 -6.96 -11.50
N THR A 21 -6.51 -7.42 -12.45
CA THR A 21 -5.86 -6.56 -13.45
C THR A 21 -6.87 -5.88 -14.37
N ILE A 22 -7.89 -6.61 -14.83
CA ILE A 22 -8.96 -6.05 -15.66
C ILE A 22 -9.74 -5.01 -14.85
N LEU A 23 -10.14 -5.34 -13.63
CA LEU A 23 -10.89 -4.45 -12.75
C LEU A 23 -10.09 -3.16 -12.46
N TRP A 24 -8.80 -3.31 -12.10
CA TRP A 24 -7.95 -2.17 -11.82
C TRP A 24 -7.69 -1.33 -13.07
N GLY A 25 -7.41 -1.97 -14.21
CA GLY A 25 -7.23 -1.30 -15.51
C GLY A 25 -8.47 -0.50 -15.95
N THR A 26 -9.68 -0.99 -15.66
CA THR A 26 -10.92 -0.22 -15.93
C THR A 26 -11.05 0.96 -14.99
N LEU A 27 -10.80 0.79 -13.69
CA LEU A 27 -10.94 1.86 -12.70
C LEU A 27 -9.93 3.00 -12.89
N THR A 28 -8.70 2.69 -13.29
CA THR A 28 -7.62 3.66 -13.52
C THR A 28 -7.49 4.11 -14.97
N CYS A 29 -8.22 3.47 -15.89
CA CYS A 29 -8.10 3.70 -17.33
C CYS A 29 -6.66 3.51 -17.85
N THR A 30 -5.97 2.46 -17.37
CA THR A 30 -4.61 2.10 -17.77
C THR A 30 -4.63 0.79 -18.54
N TRP A 31 -4.66 0.86 -19.88
CA TRP A 31 -4.70 -0.29 -20.76
C TRP A 31 -3.45 -0.33 -21.63
N PHE A 32 -2.55 -1.27 -21.38
CA PHE A 32 -1.34 -1.51 -22.17
C PHE A 32 -0.51 -0.26 -22.49
N GLY A 33 -0.56 0.78 -21.65
CA GLY A 33 0.16 2.04 -21.90
C GLY A 33 -0.40 2.90 -23.03
N LEU A 34 -1.65 2.63 -23.47
CA LEU A 34 -2.35 3.46 -24.44
C LEU A 34 -2.76 4.79 -23.79
N SER A 35 -2.70 5.87 -24.59
CA SER A 35 -3.21 7.16 -24.13
C SER A 35 -4.74 7.14 -24.03
N PRO A 36 -5.35 7.86 -23.05
CA PRO A 36 -6.80 7.86 -22.87
C PRO A 36 -7.59 8.20 -24.13
N GLN A 37 -7.03 9.07 -25.00
CA GLN A 37 -7.67 9.47 -26.26
C GLN A 37 -7.83 8.33 -27.28
N GLN A 38 -7.02 7.29 -27.15
CA GLN A 38 -7.07 6.10 -28.02
C GLN A 38 -8.08 5.06 -27.54
N LEU A 39 -8.65 5.25 -26.35
CA LEU A 39 -9.60 4.32 -25.73
C LEU A 39 -11.04 4.72 -26.02
N PRO A 40 -11.98 3.77 -26.15
CA PRO A 40 -13.40 4.05 -26.34
C PRO A 40 -13.98 4.87 -25.18
N GLN A 41 -14.89 5.81 -25.48
CA GLN A 41 -15.48 6.71 -24.49
C GLN A 41 -16.21 5.98 -23.34
N TRP A 42 -16.84 4.83 -23.62
CA TRP A 42 -17.53 4.05 -22.59
C TRP A 42 -16.55 3.48 -21.57
N LEU A 43 -15.32 3.16 -21.99
CA LEU A 43 -14.27 2.66 -21.08
C LEU A 43 -13.67 3.78 -20.23
N GLN A 44 -13.54 4.99 -20.80
CA GLN A 44 -13.14 6.17 -20.04
C GLN A 44 -14.19 6.55 -18.99
N ALA A 45 -15.49 6.43 -19.33
CA ALA A 45 -16.60 6.74 -18.42
C ALA A 45 -16.71 5.77 -17.22
N LEU A 46 -16.18 4.54 -17.33
CA LEU A 46 -16.13 3.56 -16.24
C LEU A 46 -15.01 3.83 -15.24
N SER A 47 -14.07 4.70 -15.57
CA SER A 47 -12.93 5.00 -14.70
C SER A 47 -13.31 5.93 -13.54
N ILE A 48 -12.60 5.77 -12.40
CA ILE A 48 -12.78 6.67 -11.25
C ILE A 48 -11.98 7.95 -11.50
N PRO A 49 -12.62 9.13 -11.58
CA PRO A 49 -11.95 10.38 -11.98
C PRO A 49 -10.70 10.70 -11.15
N VAL A 50 -10.73 10.45 -9.84
CA VAL A 50 -9.66 10.83 -8.88
C VAL A 50 -8.35 10.06 -9.11
N ILE A 51 -8.44 8.83 -9.62
CA ILE A 51 -7.28 7.93 -9.84
C ILE A 51 -7.09 7.55 -11.32
N SER A 52 -7.93 8.08 -12.20
CA SER A 52 -7.93 7.75 -13.62
C SER A 52 -6.85 8.52 -14.38
N ASN A 53 -6.18 7.84 -15.29
CA ASN A 53 -5.22 8.44 -16.20
C ASN A 53 -5.86 9.43 -17.21
N VAL A 54 -7.18 9.37 -17.39
CA VAL A 54 -7.95 10.35 -18.20
C VAL A 54 -7.79 11.77 -17.65
N TYR A 55 -7.64 11.89 -16.33
CA TYR A 55 -7.51 13.16 -15.61
C TYR A 55 -6.11 13.38 -15.06
N ALA A 56 -5.08 12.81 -15.70
CA ALA A 56 -3.70 12.88 -15.23
C ALA A 56 -3.18 14.32 -15.04
N ASP A 57 -3.61 15.24 -15.92
CA ASP A 57 -3.21 16.66 -15.88
C ASP A 57 -4.12 17.51 -14.98
N THR A 58 -5.15 16.92 -14.37
CA THR A 58 -6.08 17.63 -13.51
C THR A 58 -5.54 17.72 -12.09
N LEU A 59 -5.46 18.94 -11.56
CA LEU A 59 -5.16 19.16 -10.14
C LEU A 59 -6.45 19.03 -9.32
N TRP A 60 -6.46 18.09 -8.39
CA TRP A 60 -7.56 17.88 -7.45
C TRP A 60 -7.40 18.81 -6.26
N VAL A 61 -8.12 19.93 -6.29
CA VAL A 61 -8.12 20.93 -5.23
C VAL A 61 -9.03 20.46 -4.10
N LEU A 62 -8.51 20.36 -2.90
CA LEU A 62 -9.29 20.02 -1.71
C LEU A 62 -9.86 21.31 -1.07
N PRO A 63 -10.99 21.24 -0.35
CA PRO A 63 -11.66 22.43 0.20
C PRO A 63 -10.80 23.27 1.16
N TRP A 64 -9.73 22.70 1.68
CA TRP A 64 -8.84 23.35 2.65
C TRP A 64 -7.48 23.76 2.07
N THR A 65 -7.23 23.52 0.78
CA THR A 65 -5.96 23.90 0.15
C THR A 65 -6.00 25.32 -0.36
N PRO A 66 -4.86 26.04 -0.35
CA PRO A 66 -4.72 27.33 -0.99
C PRO A 66 -5.02 27.25 -2.49
N ALA A 67 -5.41 28.36 -3.08
CA ALA A 67 -5.66 28.46 -4.51
C ALA A 67 -4.38 28.06 -5.31
N GLY A 68 -4.56 27.15 -6.29
CA GLY A 68 -3.46 26.64 -7.11
C GLY A 68 -2.68 25.47 -6.52
N VAL A 69 -3.01 25.02 -5.31
CA VAL A 69 -2.43 23.83 -4.69
C VAL A 69 -3.44 22.69 -4.72
N GLY A 70 -3.06 21.58 -5.30
CA GLY A 70 -3.90 20.40 -5.41
C GLY A 70 -3.07 19.12 -5.46
N LEU A 71 -3.76 17.99 -5.53
CA LEU A 71 -3.17 16.67 -5.68
C LEU A 71 -3.20 16.24 -7.14
N THR A 72 -2.10 15.71 -7.61
CA THR A 72 -2.04 15.04 -8.91
C THR A 72 -2.66 13.63 -8.80
N THR A 73 -3.05 13.05 -9.93
CA THR A 73 -3.55 11.67 -9.99
C THR A 73 -2.53 10.67 -9.42
N ALA A 74 -1.23 10.88 -9.66
CA ALA A 74 -0.17 10.06 -9.09
C ALA A 74 -0.13 10.14 -7.56
N GLN A 75 -0.29 11.33 -6.97
CA GLN A 75 -0.37 11.54 -5.53
C GLN A 75 -1.64 10.91 -4.94
N ASN A 76 -2.76 10.97 -5.63
CA ASN A 76 -3.99 10.28 -5.21
C ASN A 76 -3.81 8.76 -5.15
N LEU A 77 -3.09 8.17 -6.11
CA LEU A 77 -2.73 6.75 -6.07
C LEU A 77 -1.78 6.42 -4.92
N GLN A 78 -0.84 7.31 -4.58
CA GLN A 78 0.00 7.15 -3.38
C GLN A 78 -0.84 7.14 -2.10
N ILE A 79 -1.77 8.10 -1.96
CA ILE A 79 -2.70 8.17 -0.83
C ILE A 79 -3.51 6.88 -0.75
N PHE A 80 -3.99 6.35 -1.87
CA PHE A 80 -4.71 5.08 -1.91
C PHE A 80 -3.85 3.93 -1.37
N CYS A 81 -2.58 3.82 -1.79
CA CYS A 81 -1.67 2.78 -1.28
C CYS A 81 -1.42 2.91 0.24
N PHE A 82 -1.21 4.13 0.74
CA PHE A 82 -1.04 4.36 2.17
C PHE A 82 -2.33 4.12 2.97
N THR A 83 -3.50 4.38 2.37
CA THR A 83 -4.79 4.06 2.98
C THR A 83 -4.99 2.55 3.10
N LEU A 84 -4.55 1.76 2.10
CA LEU A 84 -4.52 0.31 2.20
C LEU A 84 -3.62 -0.16 3.35
N ALA A 85 -2.44 0.45 3.50
CA ALA A 85 -1.56 0.19 4.65
C ALA A 85 -2.28 0.45 5.96
N LEU A 86 -2.89 1.63 6.11
CA LEU A 86 -3.63 2.01 7.30
C LEU A 86 -4.72 0.99 7.64
N ILE A 87 -5.54 0.59 6.66
CA ILE A 87 -6.61 -0.39 6.85
C ILE A 87 -6.03 -1.73 7.28
N GLN A 88 -5.02 -2.24 6.57
CA GLN A 88 -4.44 -3.56 6.83
C GLN A 88 -3.78 -3.62 8.22
N LEU A 89 -2.97 -2.63 8.59
CA LEU A 89 -2.30 -2.58 9.89
C LEU A 89 -3.30 -2.33 11.03
N THR A 90 -4.33 -1.50 10.81
CA THR A 90 -5.41 -1.31 11.79
C THR A 90 -6.15 -2.62 12.05
N VAL A 91 -6.46 -3.42 11.02
CA VAL A 91 -7.07 -4.75 11.18
C VAL A 91 -6.17 -5.68 11.99
N ALA A 92 -4.84 -5.62 11.82
CA ALA A 92 -3.90 -6.39 12.61
C ALA A 92 -4.01 -6.04 14.11
N HIS A 93 -3.96 -4.75 14.44
CA HIS A 93 -4.09 -4.30 15.83
C HIS A 93 -5.48 -4.55 16.43
N ILE A 94 -6.56 -4.43 15.65
CA ILE A 94 -7.91 -4.79 16.10
C ILE A 94 -7.96 -6.28 16.47
N LYS A 95 -7.38 -7.16 15.65
CA LYS A 95 -7.29 -8.61 15.97
C LYS A 95 -6.45 -8.86 17.23
N GLY A 96 -5.36 -8.12 17.42
CA GLY A 96 -4.54 -8.13 18.63
C GLY A 96 -5.36 -7.74 19.86
N ALA A 97 -6.07 -6.60 19.81
CA ALA A 97 -6.94 -6.11 20.86
C ALA A 97 -8.07 -7.09 21.21
N LEU A 98 -8.71 -7.70 20.20
CA LEU A 98 -9.74 -8.71 20.41
C LEU A 98 -9.18 -10.00 21.07
N ARG A 99 -7.96 -10.41 20.71
CA ARG A 99 -7.26 -11.53 21.34
C ARG A 99 -6.97 -11.24 22.80
N ASN A 100 -6.57 -10.02 23.10
CA ASN A 100 -6.17 -9.55 24.45
C ASN A 100 -7.32 -8.92 25.24
N ARG A 101 -8.59 -9.07 24.84
CA ARG A 101 -9.76 -8.37 25.42
C ARG A 101 -9.96 -8.56 26.93
N LYS A 102 -9.40 -9.63 27.50
CA LYS A 102 -9.49 -9.92 28.96
C LYS A 102 -8.30 -9.36 29.73
N SER A 103 -7.34 -8.71 29.10
CA SER A 103 -6.13 -8.17 29.69
C SER A 103 -6.00 -6.68 29.38
N LEU A 104 -5.32 -5.93 30.23
CA LEU A 104 -4.99 -4.52 29.97
C LEU A 104 -4.03 -4.36 28.77
N LYS A 105 -3.47 -5.44 28.22
CA LYS A 105 -2.74 -5.41 26.94
C LYS A 105 -3.59 -4.86 25.79
N MET A 106 -4.92 -5.02 25.84
CA MET A 106 -5.84 -4.42 24.88
C MET A 106 -5.66 -2.89 24.75
N LEU A 107 -5.36 -2.20 25.85
CA LEU A 107 -5.10 -0.75 25.83
C LEU A 107 -3.79 -0.44 25.08
N GLY A 108 -2.79 -1.32 25.12
CA GLY A 108 -1.58 -1.22 24.33
C GLY A 108 -1.87 -1.30 22.82
N ASP A 109 -2.70 -2.26 22.42
CA ASP A 109 -3.11 -2.41 21.00
C ASP A 109 -3.91 -1.19 20.50
N ILE A 110 -4.81 -0.64 21.35
CA ILE A 110 -5.54 0.60 21.05
C ILE A 110 -4.57 1.78 20.93
N GLY A 111 -3.57 1.87 21.81
CA GLY A 111 -2.50 2.87 21.72
C GLY A 111 -1.76 2.79 20.39
N SER A 112 -1.46 1.58 19.92
CA SER A 112 -0.83 1.36 18.61
C SER A 112 -1.70 1.82 17.44
N ILE A 113 -3.04 1.65 17.52
CA ILE A 113 -3.96 2.17 16.49
C ILE A 113 -3.94 3.71 16.47
N LEU A 114 -3.96 4.36 17.65
CA LEU A 114 -3.88 5.83 17.72
C LEU A 114 -2.56 6.33 17.13
N GLN A 115 -1.46 5.67 17.45
CA GLN A 115 -0.13 5.96 16.92
C GLN A 115 -0.08 5.79 15.41
N LEU A 116 -0.66 4.71 14.89
CA LEU A 116 -0.76 4.43 13.45
C LEU A 116 -1.50 5.55 12.72
N LEU A 117 -2.63 6.03 13.26
CA LEU A 117 -3.41 7.14 12.68
C LEU A 117 -2.61 8.44 12.64
N GLY A 118 -1.89 8.75 13.72
CA GLY A 118 -1.06 9.96 13.78
C GLY A 118 0.13 9.88 12.79
N ILE A 119 0.81 8.74 12.72
CA ILE A 119 1.92 8.52 11.79
C ILE A 119 1.45 8.55 10.34
N TYR A 120 0.26 8.01 10.06
CA TYR A 120 -0.33 8.09 8.72
C TYR A 120 -0.43 9.54 8.21
N TYR A 121 -0.88 10.48 9.06
CA TYR A 121 -0.90 11.89 8.68
C TYR A 121 0.49 12.46 8.41
N ILE A 122 1.48 12.07 9.21
CA ILE A 122 2.88 12.46 8.98
C ILE A 122 3.38 11.93 7.63
N VAL A 123 3.07 10.70 7.28
CA VAL A 123 3.44 10.11 5.98
C VAL A 123 2.80 10.88 4.84
N LEU A 124 1.52 11.25 4.93
CA LEU A 124 0.87 12.07 3.91
C LEU A 124 1.55 13.44 3.75
N SER A 125 1.93 14.08 4.86
CA SER A 125 2.62 15.37 4.84
C SER A 125 4.02 15.28 4.25
N LEU A 126 4.82 14.27 4.63
CA LEU A 126 6.22 14.17 4.23
C LEU A 126 6.42 13.55 2.85
N VAL A 127 5.60 12.57 2.49
CA VAL A 127 5.82 11.73 1.30
C VAL A 127 4.94 12.16 0.12
N VAL A 128 3.70 12.57 0.38
CA VAL A 128 2.77 12.90 -0.71
C VAL A 128 2.84 14.39 -1.06
N ASN A 129 2.44 15.27 -0.15
CA ASN A 129 2.46 16.71 -0.42
C ASN A 129 2.40 17.52 0.89
N ALA A 130 3.51 18.16 1.26
CA ALA A 130 3.60 18.99 2.46
C ALA A 130 2.75 20.28 2.41
N GLN A 131 2.39 20.75 1.22
CA GLN A 131 1.56 21.96 1.07
C GLN A 131 0.08 21.65 1.29
N VAL A 132 -0.38 20.46 0.85
CA VAL A 132 -1.77 19.98 1.03
C VAL A 132 -2.01 19.48 2.45
N PHE A 133 -1.04 18.74 3.01
CA PHE A 133 -1.09 18.14 4.35
C PHE A 133 -0.13 18.85 5.32
N SER A 134 -0.21 20.19 5.38
CA SER A 134 0.68 20.96 6.26
C SER A 134 0.37 20.75 7.75
N PHE A 135 1.39 20.82 8.61
CA PHE A 135 1.20 20.72 10.06
C PHE A 135 0.34 21.85 10.64
N GLY A 136 0.31 23.01 9.95
CA GLY A 136 -0.55 24.16 10.31
C GLY A 136 -1.97 24.05 9.75
N LEU A 137 -2.34 22.97 9.10
CA LEU A 137 -3.66 22.79 8.51
C LEU A 137 -4.74 22.76 9.58
N VAL A 138 -5.75 23.66 9.43
CA VAL A 138 -6.93 23.71 10.29
C VAL A 138 -8.16 23.34 9.46
N ILE A 139 -8.80 22.23 9.80
CA ILE A 139 -10.05 21.78 9.16
C ILE A 139 -11.17 21.95 10.19
N SER A 140 -12.18 22.76 9.86
CA SER A 140 -13.32 23.03 10.73
C SER A 140 -12.94 23.50 12.15
N GLY A 141 -11.86 24.28 12.29
CA GLY A 141 -11.36 24.76 13.59
C GLY A 141 -10.45 23.79 14.34
N ILE A 142 -10.20 22.58 13.80
CA ILE A 142 -9.34 21.56 14.41
C ILE A 142 -7.96 21.60 13.75
N PRO A 143 -6.87 21.84 14.49
CA PRO A 143 -5.51 21.81 13.95
C PRO A 143 -5.07 20.35 13.74
N VAL A 144 -5.20 19.85 12.51
CA VAL A 144 -5.00 18.43 12.20
C VAL A 144 -3.58 17.95 12.50
N GLY A 145 -2.57 18.76 12.22
CA GLY A 145 -1.18 18.42 12.53
C GLY A 145 -0.92 18.27 14.03
N THR A 146 -1.51 19.16 14.86
CA THR A 146 -1.40 19.07 16.32
C THR A 146 -2.11 17.83 16.85
N VAL A 147 -3.30 17.52 16.30
CA VAL A 147 -4.03 16.29 16.63
C VAL A 147 -3.22 15.05 16.27
N ALA A 148 -2.58 15.02 15.11
CA ALA A 148 -1.74 13.89 14.71
C ALA A 148 -0.58 13.66 15.69
N ILE A 149 0.12 14.73 16.10
CA ILE A 149 1.19 14.65 17.09
C ILE A 149 0.64 14.18 18.47
N ALA A 150 -0.52 14.70 18.87
CA ALA A 150 -1.16 14.28 20.12
C ALA A 150 -1.56 12.79 20.08
N LEU A 151 -2.08 12.29 18.96
CA LEU A 151 -2.41 10.88 18.76
C LEU A 151 -1.17 9.98 18.88
N ILE A 152 -0.04 10.41 18.31
CA ILE A 152 1.23 9.69 18.43
C ILE A 152 1.69 9.67 19.87
N GLY A 153 1.66 10.81 20.57
CA GLY A 153 2.09 10.91 21.97
C GLY A 153 1.22 10.07 22.92
N ILE A 154 -0.10 10.18 22.80
CA ILE A 154 -1.05 9.39 23.60
C ILE A 154 -0.90 7.90 23.27
N GLY A 155 -0.85 7.55 21.99
CA GLY A 155 -0.66 6.18 21.53
C GLY A 155 0.66 5.59 22.03
N PHE A 156 1.74 6.36 22.01
CA PHE A 156 3.04 5.95 22.53
C PHE A 156 2.98 5.69 24.04
N VAL A 157 2.41 6.60 24.82
CA VAL A 157 2.27 6.43 26.28
C VAL A 157 1.43 5.20 26.60
N MET A 158 0.29 5.02 25.92
CA MET A 158 -0.57 3.84 26.12
C MET A 158 0.19 2.53 25.77
N SER A 159 0.88 2.50 24.65
CA SER A 159 1.67 1.34 24.24
C SER A 159 2.82 1.08 25.20
N PHE A 160 3.54 2.14 25.63
CA PHE A 160 4.63 2.04 26.60
C PHE A 160 4.19 1.45 27.93
N VAL A 161 3.01 1.86 28.43
CA VAL A 161 2.50 1.41 29.74
C VAL A 161 1.91 0.00 29.68
N PHE A 162 1.19 -0.34 28.60
CA PHE A 162 0.33 -1.53 28.55
C PHE A 162 0.81 -2.64 27.63
N ALA A 163 1.76 -2.41 26.72
CA ALA A 163 2.21 -3.45 25.77
C ALA A 163 2.79 -4.69 26.48
N ASN A 164 3.58 -4.49 27.55
CA ASN A 164 4.22 -5.54 28.33
C ASN A 164 3.50 -5.89 29.62
N TYR A 165 2.17 -5.70 29.67
CA TYR A 165 1.40 -5.92 30.90
C TYR A 165 1.31 -7.42 31.27
N GLU A 166 1.86 -7.77 32.45
CA GLU A 166 1.84 -9.12 33.05
C GLU A 166 1.23 -9.14 34.46
N GLY A 167 0.09 -8.45 34.64
CA GLY A 167 -0.63 -8.42 35.91
C GLY A 167 -0.27 -7.25 36.84
N SER A 168 0.82 -6.51 36.57
CA SER A 168 1.21 -5.31 37.32
C SER A 168 1.68 -4.19 36.39
N VAL A 169 1.07 -3.01 36.52
CA VAL A 169 1.43 -1.82 35.72
C VAL A 169 2.87 -1.37 36.00
N ILE A 170 3.31 -1.45 37.26
CA ILE A 170 4.68 -1.04 37.65
C ILE A 170 5.72 -1.94 36.98
N LYS A 171 5.49 -3.25 36.93
CA LYS A 171 6.39 -4.18 36.25
C LYS A 171 6.42 -3.93 34.74
N SER A 172 5.28 -3.61 34.14
CA SER A 172 5.17 -3.26 32.72
C SER A 172 5.98 -2.01 32.40
N ILE A 173 5.86 -0.95 33.19
CA ILE A 173 6.64 0.29 33.01
C ILE A 173 8.14 0.02 33.18
N LEU A 174 8.53 -0.76 34.16
CA LEU A 174 9.94 -1.09 34.41
C LEU A 174 10.52 -1.93 33.24
N SER A 175 9.76 -2.90 32.73
CA SER A 175 10.14 -3.69 31.56
C SER A 175 10.27 -2.80 30.31
N SER A 176 9.35 -1.86 30.11
CA SER A 176 9.38 -0.91 28.98
C SER A 176 10.54 0.08 29.11
N LEU A 177 10.90 0.49 30.33
CA LEU A 177 12.09 1.33 30.59
C LEU A 177 13.39 0.61 30.25
N VAL A 178 13.51 -0.66 30.63
CA VAL A 178 14.70 -1.47 30.27
C VAL A 178 14.81 -1.63 28.75
N ASN A 179 13.66 -1.73 28.09
CA ASN A 179 13.58 -1.91 26.62
C ASN A 179 13.21 -0.61 25.87
N ILE A 180 13.51 0.56 26.42
CA ILE A 180 13.09 1.85 25.87
C ILE A 180 13.53 2.05 24.41
N VAL A 181 14.71 1.58 24.05
CA VAL A 181 15.22 1.64 22.68
C VAL A 181 14.32 0.84 21.74
N SER A 182 13.93 -0.37 22.14
CA SER A 182 13.02 -1.20 21.33
C SER A 182 11.63 -0.58 21.18
N VAL A 183 11.12 0.08 22.21
CA VAL A 183 9.83 0.78 22.16
C VAL A 183 9.90 2.00 21.24
N LEU A 184 10.97 2.79 21.30
CA LEU A 184 11.21 3.90 20.38
C LEU A 184 11.37 3.43 18.93
N LEU A 185 12.14 2.35 18.72
CA LEU A 185 12.27 1.74 17.40
C LEU A 185 10.92 1.22 16.87
N GLY A 186 10.02 0.78 17.75
CA GLY A 186 8.65 0.41 17.38
C GLY A 186 7.90 1.53 16.64
N VAL A 187 8.04 2.78 17.10
CA VAL A 187 7.43 3.95 16.42
C VAL A 187 8.02 4.15 15.02
N VAL A 188 9.34 4.03 14.90
CA VAL A 188 10.05 4.15 13.62
C VAL A 188 9.65 3.02 12.68
N ASN A 189 9.47 1.81 13.20
CA ASN A 189 9.02 0.65 12.41
C ASN A 189 7.61 0.88 11.86
N VAL A 190 6.66 1.39 12.65
CA VAL A 190 5.30 1.72 12.17
C VAL A 190 5.35 2.72 11.02
N PHE A 191 6.18 3.77 11.12
CA PHE A 191 6.40 4.70 10.02
C PHE A 191 6.97 4.00 8.79
N SER A 192 8.01 3.19 8.96
CA SER A 192 8.64 2.42 7.88
C SER A 192 7.66 1.46 7.21
N ASP A 193 6.81 0.79 8.00
CA ASP A 193 5.84 -0.17 7.51
C ASP A 193 4.77 0.51 6.63
N ILE A 194 4.24 1.67 7.04
CA ILE A 194 3.32 2.46 6.21
C ILE A 194 4.00 2.90 4.92
N VAL A 195 5.21 3.48 5.01
CA VAL A 195 5.96 3.96 3.84
C VAL A 195 6.31 2.80 2.90
N SER A 196 6.50 1.59 3.41
CA SER A 196 6.78 0.39 2.60
C SER A 196 5.72 0.12 1.53
N TYR A 197 4.46 0.54 1.75
CA TYR A 197 3.37 0.38 0.76
C TYR A 197 3.50 1.28 -0.47
N ILE A 198 4.38 2.29 -0.46
CA ILE A 198 4.70 3.09 -1.67
C ILE A 198 5.22 2.20 -2.80
N ARG A 199 5.76 1.04 -2.47
CA ARG A 199 6.25 0.06 -3.43
C ARG A 199 5.15 -0.44 -4.36
N LEU A 200 3.89 -0.54 -3.89
CA LEU A 200 2.75 -0.92 -4.75
C LEU A 200 2.54 0.12 -5.85
N TRP A 201 2.58 1.39 -5.48
CA TRP A 201 2.48 2.51 -6.43
C TRP A 201 3.67 2.54 -7.39
N ALA A 202 4.91 2.40 -6.87
CA ALA A 202 6.12 2.48 -7.67
C ALA A 202 6.20 1.37 -8.72
N VAL A 203 5.81 0.14 -8.37
CA VAL A 203 5.75 -0.99 -9.31
C VAL A 203 4.69 -0.77 -10.39
N GLY A 204 3.50 -0.29 -10.00
CA GLY A 204 2.44 0.04 -10.95
C GLY A 204 2.87 1.13 -11.94
N LEU A 205 3.53 2.19 -11.43
CA LEU A 205 4.06 3.26 -12.26
C LEU A 205 5.15 2.76 -13.23
N ALA A 206 6.08 1.93 -12.75
CA ALA A 206 7.13 1.35 -13.58
C ALA A 206 6.54 0.49 -14.71
N GLY A 207 5.55 -0.37 -14.41
CA GLY A 207 4.87 -1.18 -15.41
C GLY A 207 4.13 -0.34 -16.45
N ALA A 208 3.47 0.74 -16.04
CA ALA A 208 2.82 1.68 -16.96
C ALA A 208 3.84 2.40 -17.85
N ALA A 209 4.97 2.86 -17.28
CA ALA A 209 6.04 3.53 -18.04
C ALA A 209 6.68 2.59 -19.08
N ILE A 210 6.95 1.33 -18.72
CA ILE A 210 7.48 0.33 -19.67
C ILE A 210 6.50 0.13 -20.83
N SER A 211 5.20 -0.03 -20.54
CA SER A 211 4.18 -0.19 -21.58
C SER A 211 4.10 1.03 -22.50
N ALA A 212 4.12 2.25 -21.95
CA ALA A 212 4.09 3.48 -22.74
C ALA A 212 5.33 3.59 -23.65
N THR A 213 6.53 3.34 -23.11
CA THR A 213 7.78 3.38 -23.89
C THR A 213 7.79 2.36 -25.04
N VAL A 214 7.31 1.14 -24.80
CA VAL A 214 7.20 0.12 -25.84
C VAL A 214 6.26 0.58 -26.97
N ASN A 215 5.13 1.20 -26.64
CA ASN A 215 4.19 1.75 -27.61
C ASN A 215 4.79 2.93 -28.39
N GLU A 216 5.48 3.86 -27.71
CA GLU A 216 6.15 5.00 -28.35
C GLU A 216 7.22 4.54 -29.35
N LEU A 217 8.02 3.52 -29.00
CA LEU A 217 9.04 2.97 -29.89
C LEU A 217 8.43 2.22 -31.09
N ALA A 218 7.32 1.51 -30.89
CA ALA A 218 6.67 0.75 -31.95
C ALA A 218 5.85 1.64 -32.91
N SER A 219 5.26 2.73 -32.42
CA SER A 219 4.34 3.59 -33.17
C SER A 219 4.91 4.08 -34.52
N PRO A 220 6.12 4.67 -34.63
CA PRO A 220 6.67 5.12 -35.92
C PRO A 220 7.01 3.96 -36.86
N MET A 221 7.23 2.75 -36.32
CA MET A 221 7.56 1.58 -37.12
C MET A 221 6.33 0.93 -37.76
N LEU A 222 5.13 1.08 -37.13
CA LEU A 222 3.87 0.55 -37.65
C LEU A 222 3.41 1.24 -38.95
N GLY A 223 3.87 2.48 -39.18
CA GLY A 223 3.56 3.24 -40.41
C GLY A 223 4.36 2.82 -41.62
N ASN A 224 5.36 1.94 -41.46
CA ASN A 224 6.27 1.55 -42.54
C ASN A 224 6.27 0.03 -42.69
N PHE A 225 5.82 -0.46 -43.87
CA PHE A 225 5.66 -1.90 -44.14
C PHE A 225 6.94 -2.72 -43.89
N MET A 226 8.10 -2.13 -44.17
CA MET A 226 9.40 -2.81 -43.97
C MET A 226 9.72 -3.01 -42.49
N PHE A 227 9.33 -2.09 -41.62
CA PHE A 227 9.61 -2.14 -40.19
C PHE A 227 8.45 -2.72 -39.36
N MET A 228 7.31 -3.00 -39.98
CA MET A 228 6.11 -3.51 -39.28
C MET A 228 6.38 -4.83 -38.53
N ILE A 229 7.16 -5.72 -39.09
CA ILE A 229 7.53 -7.00 -38.46
C ILE A 229 8.30 -6.74 -37.15
N PHE A 230 9.26 -5.81 -37.17
CA PHE A 230 10.03 -5.42 -35.97
C PHE A 230 9.13 -4.77 -34.92
N ALA A 231 8.18 -3.94 -35.35
CA ALA A 231 7.20 -3.33 -34.43
C ALA A 231 6.36 -4.40 -33.72
N ILE A 232 5.86 -5.40 -34.44
CA ILE A 232 5.06 -6.49 -33.86
C ILE A 232 5.91 -7.30 -32.87
N VAL A 233 7.15 -7.66 -33.23
CA VAL A 233 8.06 -8.36 -32.31
C VAL A 233 8.34 -7.54 -31.08
N LEU A 234 8.59 -6.22 -31.20
CA LEU A 234 8.83 -5.31 -30.10
C LEU A 234 7.62 -5.22 -29.17
N LEU A 235 6.40 -5.08 -29.71
CA LEU A 235 5.16 -5.03 -28.93
C LEU A 235 4.91 -6.33 -28.18
N VAL A 236 4.99 -7.48 -28.86
CA VAL A 236 4.75 -8.80 -28.24
C VAL A 236 5.78 -9.08 -27.14
N PHE A 237 7.07 -8.86 -27.45
CA PHE A 237 8.13 -9.08 -26.50
C PHE A 237 8.09 -8.09 -25.34
N GLY A 238 7.93 -6.79 -25.62
CA GLY A 238 7.92 -5.73 -24.60
C GLY A 238 6.75 -5.86 -23.64
N HIS A 239 5.52 -6.03 -24.13
CA HIS A 239 4.35 -6.23 -23.26
C HIS A 239 4.38 -7.59 -22.57
N GLY A 240 4.85 -8.66 -23.23
CA GLY A 240 5.02 -9.98 -22.63
C GLY A 240 6.01 -9.95 -21.47
N LEU A 241 7.18 -9.33 -21.66
CA LEU A 241 8.17 -9.16 -20.61
C LEU A 241 7.62 -8.32 -19.44
N ASN A 242 6.96 -7.19 -19.76
CA ASN A 242 6.34 -6.33 -18.73
C ASN A 242 5.30 -7.08 -17.91
N MET A 243 4.46 -7.90 -18.54
CA MET A 243 3.47 -8.74 -17.85
C MET A 243 4.15 -9.73 -16.89
N ILE A 244 5.20 -10.43 -17.32
CA ILE A 244 5.94 -11.37 -16.48
C ILE A 244 6.58 -10.65 -15.28
N LEU A 245 7.24 -9.52 -15.52
CA LEU A 245 7.87 -8.71 -14.47
C LEU A 245 6.86 -8.19 -13.46
N ASN A 246 5.68 -7.74 -13.90
CA ASN A 246 4.63 -7.27 -13.01
C ASN A 246 4.05 -8.41 -12.16
N VAL A 247 3.78 -9.59 -12.72
CA VAL A 247 3.30 -10.76 -11.96
C VAL A 247 4.32 -11.17 -10.91
N LEU A 248 5.61 -11.28 -11.29
CA LEU A 248 6.69 -11.61 -10.35
C LEU A 248 6.78 -10.57 -9.24
N SER A 249 6.72 -9.30 -9.58
CA SER A 249 6.78 -8.19 -8.63
C SER A 249 5.62 -8.19 -7.64
N VAL A 250 4.39 -8.43 -8.10
CA VAL A 250 3.20 -8.53 -7.25
C VAL A 250 3.34 -9.69 -6.27
N ILE A 251 3.82 -10.86 -6.71
CA ILE A 251 4.03 -12.01 -5.84
C ILE A 251 5.07 -11.66 -4.75
N VAL A 252 6.24 -11.18 -5.15
CA VAL A 252 7.34 -10.86 -4.22
C VAL A 252 6.93 -9.79 -3.21
N HIS A 253 6.34 -8.69 -3.70
CA HIS A 253 5.98 -7.58 -2.83
C HIS A 253 4.72 -7.87 -2.00
N GLY A 254 3.73 -8.56 -2.56
CA GLY A 254 2.54 -8.97 -1.83
C GLY A 254 2.83 -9.97 -0.71
N ILE A 255 3.70 -10.96 -0.95
CA ILE A 255 4.16 -11.88 0.09
C ILE A 255 4.88 -11.09 1.19
N ARG A 256 5.81 -10.21 0.83
CA ARG A 256 6.57 -9.43 1.80
C ARG A 256 5.66 -8.58 2.69
N LEU A 257 4.72 -7.82 2.13
CA LEU A 257 3.79 -6.98 2.89
C LEU A 257 2.95 -7.81 3.88
N ASN A 258 2.53 -9.01 3.49
CA ASN A 258 1.75 -9.89 4.37
C ASN A 258 2.60 -10.62 5.40
N THR A 259 3.80 -11.06 5.05
CA THR A 259 4.64 -11.89 5.93
C THR A 259 5.53 -11.08 6.86
N LEU A 260 5.95 -9.88 6.48
CA LEU A 260 6.79 -9.03 7.32
C LEU A 260 5.95 -7.96 8.02
N GLU A 261 5.34 -7.05 7.26
CA GLU A 261 4.65 -5.90 7.82
C GLU A 261 3.37 -6.30 8.58
N PHE A 262 2.47 -7.04 7.95
CA PHE A 262 1.19 -7.40 8.59
C PHE A 262 1.36 -8.39 9.74
N SER A 263 2.23 -9.39 9.60
CA SER A 263 2.39 -10.41 10.65
C SER A 263 3.11 -9.88 11.90
N SER A 264 4.02 -8.91 11.74
CA SER A 264 4.68 -8.24 12.88
C SER A 264 3.67 -7.48 13.74
N HIS A 265 2.71 -6.78 13.11
CA HIS A 265 1.64 -6.08 13.83
C HIS A 265 0.57 -7.02 14.42
N LEU A 266 0.49 -8.27 13.96
CA LEU A 266 -0.32 -9.32 14.58
C LEU A 266 0.36 -10.01 15.75
N ASP A 267 1.61 -9.69 16.03
CA ASP A 267 2.43 -10.37 17.03
C ASP A 267 2.46 -11.89 16.81
N MET A 268 2.67 -12.28 15.54
CA MET A 268 2.75 -13.68 15.13
C MET A 268 4.18 -14.17 15.22
N SER A 269 4.38 -15.25 15.98
CA SER A 269 5.64 -15.99 15.94
C SER A 269 5.58 -17.03 14.82
N TRP A 270 6.50 -16.96 13.88
CA TRP A 270 6.68 -17.99 12.88
C TRP A 270 7.30 -19.22 13.52
N SER A 271 6.50 -20.27 13.71
CA SER A 271 6.97 -21.58 14.17
C SER A 271 6.63 -22.62 13.10
N GLY A 272 7.56 -23.51 12.86
CA GLY A 272 7.39 -24.62 11.93
C GLY A 272 8.16 -25.83 12.42
N HIS A 273 7.74 -27.00 12.00
CA HIS A 273 8.56 -28.19 12.19
C HIS A 273 9.75 -28.14 11.23
N LYS A 274 10.94 -28.46 11.77
CA LYS A 274 12.13 -28.64 10.95
C LYS A 274 11.84 -29.73 9.92
N PHE A 275 12.08 -29.46 8.64
CA PHE A 275 11.99 -30.49 7.61
C PHE A 275 13.11 -31.51 7.86
N GLU A 276 12.77 -32.70 8.29
CA GLU A 276 13.66 -33.83 8.50
C GLU A 276 13.22 -34.95 7.54
N PRO A 277 13.69 -34.96 6.26
CA PRO A 277 13.44 -36.05 5.37
C PRO A 277 14.13 -37.31 5.93
N PHE A 278 13.47 -38.41 6.02
CA PHE A 278 14.01 -39.69 6.50
C PHE A 278 14.22 -39.81 8.02
N LYS A 279 13.44 -39.14 8.83
CA LYS A 279 13.35 -39.51 10.24
C LYS A 279 12.35 -40.68 10.35
N GLU A 280 12.86 -41.90 10.57
CA GLU A 280 12.08 -43.03 11.02
C GLU A 280 11.68 -42.89 12.49
#